data_3d157819dc43535f037bdcd9c99ca40c
#
_entry.id   3d157819dc43535f037bdcd9c99ca40c
#
_cell.length_a   1.000
_cell.length_b   1.000
_cell.length_c   1.000
_cell.angle_alpha   90.00
_cell.angle_beta   90.00
_cell.angle_gamma   90.00
#
_symmetry.space_group_name_H-M   'P 1'
#
loop_
_entity.id
_entity.type
_entity.pdbx_description
1 polymer ?
#
loop_
_entity_poly.entity_id
_entity_poly.type
_entity_poly.pdbx_seq_one_letter_code
_entity_poly.pdbx_strand_id
1 'polypeptide(L)'
;MRFGIILLLLIALCSVAGSVIPQQREIAYYAQNYAQLHPAILFLKLNNVFESWYFIVLLALLCLNLTLCSVVRVVALAKDKRLLQRAGLMKDSEQLTEAGMEKLKAHLTKELHCKATPVGENTVYSKRLYGRWGTFLTHFAILLTVVFGALALYLPTVTDETCMPGEAITMPDDTKITVESFRIENDSGDLDYSSEIRVTLPDGRESEVSRIRVNYPMHFGPYKIYQQTYGTAGSVTAENVENGEKEDFTLTESVFLTLDGQNGLWYDALYPGYILGEDGNITLINNMVGSYEDPVYQVQLAENGEYISALAFPGDEFEVGGLKVRFNAPVDYPGLRIKHTPTVVNILLLAAFTLMTVGLYITFFLQPVVVKVSPTGYAVGGPKPEGMRLQLEELLGSDLRKQSNEEESP
;
A
#
# COMPACT_ATOMS: atom_id res chain seq x y z
N MET A 1 20.83 -2.78 21.30
CA MET A 1 20.28 -4.00 20.68
C MET A 1 18.99 -4.51 21.35
N ARG A 2 18.96 -4.70 22.70
CA ARG A 2 17.75 -5.23 23.38
C ARG A 2 16.50 -4.37 23.14
N PHE A 3 16.62 -3.05 23.23
CA PHE A 3 15.51 -2.12 23.03
C PHE A 3 14.88 -2.23 21.62
N GLY A 4 15.70 -2.29 20.56
CA GLY A 4 15.20 -2.46 19.17
C GLY A 4 14.46 -3.78 18.95
N ILE A 5 14.89 -4.88 19.60
CA ILE A 5 14.21 -6.18 19.52
C ILE A 5 12.84 -6.09 20.20
N ILE A 6 12.75 -5.43 21.36
CA ILE A 6 11.47 -5.23 22.08
C ILE A 6 10.49 -4.42 21.19
N LEU A 7 10.96 -3.34 20.57
CA LEU A 7 10.13 -2.55 19.67
C LEU A 7 9.61 -3.37 18.49
N LEU A 8 10.47 -4.17 17.85
CA LEU A 8 10.06 -5.05 16.74
C LEU A 8 9.02 -6.08 17.18
N LEU A 9 9.16 -6.68 18.37
CA LEU A 9 8.19 -7.62 18.89
C LEU A 9 6.84 -6.96 19.18
N LEU A 10 6.84 -5.74 19.74
CA LEU A 10 5.61 -4.99 20.00
C LEU A 10 4.91 -4.59 18.69
N ILE A 11 5.66 -4.11 17.70
CA ILE A 11 5.13 -3.77 16.38
C ILE A 11 4.55 -5.02 15.70
N ALA A 12 5.25 -6.16 15.76
CA ALA A 12 4.76 -7.42 15.23
C ALA A 12 3.44 -7.86 15.90
N LEU A 13 3.35 -7.74 17.23
CA LEU A 13 2.13 -8.07 17.97
C LEU A 13 0.96 -7.18 17.55
N CYS A 14 1.18 -5.86 17.44
CA CYS A 14 0.17 -4.92 16.96
C CYS A 14 -0.24 -5.24 15.50
N SER A 15 0.73 -5.58 14.64
CA SER A 15 0.45 -5.92 13.23
C SER A 15 -0.37 -7.19 13.10
N VAL A 16 -0.12 -8.21 13.94
CA VAL A 16 -0.95 -9.43 13.98
C VAL A 16 -2.37 -9.08 14.41
N ALA A 17 -2.55 -8.28 15.47
CA ALA A 17 -3.88 -7.84 15.90
C ALA A 17 -4.63 -7.07 14.79
N GLY A 18 -3.93 -6.16 14.10
CA GLY A 18 -4.48 -5.39 12.98
C GLY A 18 -4.78 -6.22 11.72
N SER A 19 -4.14 -7.38 11.57
CA SER A 19 -4.42 -8.29 10.43
C SER A 19 -5.58 -9.27 10.72
N VAL A 20 -5.77 -9.63 11.99
CA VAL A 20 -6.83 -10.58 12.40
C VAL A 20 -8.18 -9.87 12.54
N ILE A 21 -8.17 -8.64 13.09
CA ILE A 21 -9.41 -7.86 13.28
C ILE A 21 -9.65 -7.04 12.01
N PRO A 22 -10.83 -7.14 11.36
CA PRO A 22 -11.17 -6.30 10.21
C PRO A 22 -10.98 -4.82 10.55
N GLN A 23 -10.28 -4.08 9.71
CA GLN A 23 -9.96 -2.67 9.93
C GLN A 23 -10.99 -1.77 9.27
N GLN A 24 -11.25 -0.58 9.88
CA GLN A 24 -12.05 0.52 9.31
C GLN A 24 -13.49 0.11 8.93
N ARG A 25 -14.10 -0.84 9.67
CA ARG A 25 -15.51 -1.16 9.53
C ARG A 25 -16.35 -0.27 10.45
N GLU A 26 -17.63 -0.14 10.15
CA GLU A 26 -18.59 0.57 11.00
C GLU A 26 -18.67 -0.03 12.41
N ILE A 27 -18.96 0.81 13.41
CA ILE A 27 -19.04 0.38 14.82
C ILE A 27 -20.06 -0.74 15.01
N ALA A 28 -21.19 -0.66 14.26
CA ALA A 28 -22.25 -1.68 14.29
C ALA A 28 -21.73 -3.07 13.88
N TYR A 29 -20.82 -3.15 12.92
CA TYR A 29 -20.19 -4.41 12.52
C TYR A 29 -19.49 -5.11 13.67
N TYR A 30 -18.71 -4.36 14.49
CA TYR A 30 -18.00 -4.96 15.64
C TYR A 30 -18.97 -5.36 16.75
N ALA A 31 -20.04 -4.59 16.97
CA ALA A 31 -21.07 -4.95 17.94
C ALA A 31 -21.79 -6.25 17.58
N GLN A 32 -22.05 -6.49 16.29
CA GLN A 32 -22.73 -7.71 15.81
C GLN A 32 -21.80 -8.93 15.77
N ASN A 33 -20.58 -8.78 15.25
CA ASN A 33 -19.68 -9.91 14.99
C ASN A 33 -18.74 -10.22 16.15
N TYR A 34 -18.50 -9.29 17.07
CA TYR A 34 -17.57 -9.40 18.19
C TYR A 34 -18.19 -8.94 19.51
N ALA A 35 -19.45 -9.30 19.77
CA ALA A 35 -20.26 -8.78 20.88
C ALA A 35 -19.53 -8.73 22.23
N GLN A 36 -18.77 -9.79 22.61
CA GLN A 36 -18.03 -9.83 23.87
C GLN A 36 -16.73 -8.99 23.87
N LEU A 37 -16.09 -8.85 22.71
CA LEU A 37 -14.81 -8.14 22.54
C LEU A 37 -14.99 -6.71 22.08
N HIS A 38 -16.17 -6.33 21.60
CA HIS A 38 -16.48 -5.01 21.07
C HIS A 38 -15.99 -3.84 21.95
N PRO A 39 -16.22 -3.80 23.29
CA PRO A 39 -15.74 -2.70 24.10
C PRO A 39 -14.20 -2.61 24.13
N ALA A 40 -13.52 -3.76 24.19
CA ALA A 40 -12.06 -3.81 24.18
C ALA A 40 -11.47 -3.42 22.81
N ILE A 41 -12.11 -3.85 21.71
CA ILE A 41 -11.71 -3.47 20.34
C ILE A 41 -11.76 -1.96 20.18
N LEU A 42 -12.82 -1.30 20.62
CA LEU A 42 -12.96 0.15 20.50
C LEU A 42 -12.03 0.91 21.46
N PHE A 43 -11.94 0.48 22.72
CA PHE A 43 -11.07 1.11 23.72
C PHE A 43 -9.60 1.08 23.31
N LEU A 44 -9.11 -0.06 22.84
CA LEU A 44 -7.74 -0.24 22.39
C LEU A 44 -7.53 0.19 20.93
N LYS A 45 -8.55 0.72 20.25
CA LYS A 45 -8.51 1.07 18.81
C LYS A 45 -8.01 -0.08 17.93
N LEU A 46 -8.39 -1.33 18.24
CA LEU A 46 -8.01 -2.50 17.46
C LEU A 46 -8.73 -2.57 16.10
N ASN A 47 -9.81 -1.81 15.94
CA ASN A 47 -10.49 -1.57 14.66
C ASN A 47 -9.73 -0.61 13.73
N ASN A 48 -8.69 0.06 14.23
CA ASN A 48 -7.84 0.96 13.46
C ASN A 48 -6.41 0.99 14.01
N VAL A 49 -5.78 -0.20 14.07
CA VAL A 49 -4.46 -0.40 14.70
C VAL A 49 -3.38 0.44 14.00
N PHE A 50 -3.35 0.41 12.67
CA PHE A 50 -2.27 1.03 11.88
C PHE A 50 -2.26 2.57 11.93
N GLU A 51 -3.39 3.19 12.26
CA GLU A 51 -3.53 4.65 12.47
C GLU A 51 -3.57 5.01 13.95
N SER A 52 -3.45 4.02 14.87
CA SER A 52 -3.46 4.28 16.29
C SER A 52 -2.21 5.06 16.75
N TRP A 53 -2.40 5.94 17.71
CA TRP A 53 -1.30 6.74 18.26
C TRP A 53 -0.14 5.88 18.79
N TYR A 54 -0.45 4.74 19.44
CA TYR A 54 0.58 3.86 20.00
C TYR A 54 1.39 3.15 18.91
N PHE A 55 0.75 2.76 17.78
CA PHE A 55 1.45 2.15 16.65
C PHE A 55 2.40 3.16 15.99
N ILE A 56 1.92 4.39 15.77
CA ILE A 56 2.74 5.50 15.23
C ILE A 56 3.93 5.81 16.16
N VAL A 57 3.72 5.85 17.48
CA VAL A 57 4.79 6.05 18.45
C VAL A 57 5.81 4.92 18.41
N LEU A 58 5.38 3.65 18.33
CA LEU A 58 6.28 2.51 18.19
C LEU A 58 7.14 2.59 16.93
N LEU A 59 6.53 2.96 15.79
CA LEU A 59 7.27 3.18 14.53
C LEU A 59 8.26 4.34 14.65
N ALA A 60 7.87 5.45 15.24
CA ALA A 60 8.74 6.61 15.45
C ALA A 60 9.95 6.25 16.36
N LEU A 61 9.72 5.50 17.44
CA LEU A 61 10.78 5.01 18.31
C LEU A 61 11.71 4.02 17.59
N LEU A 62 11.17 3.16 16.73
CA LEU A 62 11.97 2.27 15.88
C LEU A 62 12.83 3.07 14.91
N CYS A 63 12.28 4.05 14.21
CA CYS A 63 13.03 4.94 13.31
C CYS A 63 14.15 5.68 14.05
N LEU A 64 13.86 6.23 15.22
CA LEU A 64 14.86 6.91 16.07
C LEU A 64 15.98 5.94 16.46
N ASN A 65 15.63 4.74 16.95
CA ASN A 65 16.61 3.71 17.32
C ASN A 65 17.50 3.29 16.15
N LEU A 66 16.90 3.06 14.96
CA LEU A 66 17.62 2.71 13.74
C LEU A 66 18.55 3.84 13.28
N THR A 67 18.09 5.09 13.35
CA THR A 67 18.89 6.27 13.01
C THR A 67 20.09 6.40 13.92
N LEU A 68 19.89 6.32 15.24
CA LEU A 68 20.98 6.39 16.21
C LEU A 68 22.01 5.26 16.00
N CYS A 69 21.54 4.03 15.82
CA CYS A 69 22.40 2.89 15.50
C CYS A 69 23.20 3.10 14.21
N SER A 70 22.56 3.66 13.18
CA SER A 70 23.17 3.92 11.89
C SER A 70 24.24 5.01 11.96
N VAL A 71 23.97 6.11 12.67
CA VAL A 71 24.95 7.21 12.87
C VAL A 71 26.20 6.71 13.59
N VAL A 72 26.01 5.98 14.71
CA VAL A 72 27.14 5.40 15.46
C VAL A 72 27.96 4.46 14.57
N ARG A 73 27.29 3.68 13.73
CA ARG A 73 27.94 2.73 12.81
C ARG A 73 28.74 3.44 11.72
N VAL A 74 28.18 4.46 11.08
CA VAL A 74 28.86 5.26 10.03
C VAL A 74 30.14 5.89 10.60
N VAL A 75 30.07 6.49 11.80
CA VAL A 75 31.25 7.06 12.47
C VAL A 75 32.32 5.99 12.73
N ALA A 76 31.92 4.76 13.07
CA ALA A 76 32.84 3.64 13.25
C ALA A 76 33.43 3.15 11.92
N LEU A 77 32.64 3.14 10.83
CA LEU A 77 33.05 2.72 9.48
C LEU A 77 34.07 3.67 8.87
N ALA A 78 33.94 4.97 9.11
CA ALA A 78 34.87 6.00 8.64
C ALA A 78 36.30 5.86 9.21
N LYS A 79 36.49 4.94 10.19
CA LYS A 79 37.76 4.76 10.90
C LYS A 79 38.46 3.43 10.54
N ASP A 80 38.53 3.09 9.25
CA ASP A 80 39.19 1.86 8.79
C ASP A 80 40.65 1.77 9.20
N LYS A 81 41.39 2.89 9.17
CA LYS A 81 42.78 2.94 9.66
C LYS A 81 42.92 2.46 11.12
N ARG A 82 41.99 2.85 12.01
CA ARG A 82 42.01 2.38 13.40
C ARG A 82 41.71 0.89 13.53
N LEU A 83 40.89 0.32 12.67
CA LEU A 83 40.62 -1.12 12.65
C LEU A 83 41.87 -1.90 12.30
N LEU A 84 42.58 -1.48 11.25
CA LEU A 84 43.82 -2.13 10.80
C LEU A 84 44.92 -1.96 11.85
N GLN A 85 45.01 -0.79 12.50
CA GLN A 85 45.91 -0.59 13.63
C GLN A 85 45.64 -1.55 14.78
N ARG A 86 44.36 -1.68 15.19
CA ARG A 86 43.95 -2.68 16.24
C ARG A 86 44.23 -4.11 15.81
N ALA A 87 44.02 -4.43 14.57
CA ALA A 87 44.36 -5.76 14.03
C ALA A 87 45.85 -6.04 14.12
N GLY A 88 46.69 -5.04 13.86
CA GLY A 88 48.15 -5.15 14.02
C GLY A 88 48.61 -5.38 15.46
N LEU A 89 47.78 -5.05 16.45
CA LEU A 89 48.04 -5.25 17.87
C LEU A 89 47.49 -6.58 18.44
N MET A 90 46.83 -7.41 17.59
CA MET A 90 46.35 -8.71 18.05
C MET A 90 47.52 -9.58 18.49
N LYS A 91 47.30 -10.41 19.52
CA LYS A 91 48.27 -11.39 19.95
C LYS A 91 48.34 -12.53 18.90
N ASP A 92 49.52 -13.02 18.59
CA ASP A 92 49.67 -14.14 17.68
C ASP A 92 48.94 -15.38 18.21
N SER A 93 48.16 -16.01 17.36
CA SER A 93 47.43 -17.25 17.67
C SER A 93 48.34 -18.47 17.51
N GLU A 94 49.22 -18.42 16.52
CA GLU A 94 50.14 -19.53 16.18
C GLU A 94 51.50 -18.97 15.79
N GLN A 95 52.54 -19.72 16.12
CA GLN A 95 53.92 -19.43 15.68
C GLN A 95 54.24 -20.19 14.40
N LEU A 96 55.03 -19.61 13.52
CA LEU A 96 55.38 -20.16 12.20
C LEU A 96 56.92 -20.27 12.03
N THR A 97 57.29 -21.21 11.20
CA THR A 97 58.65 -21.27 10.65
C THR A 97 58.81 -20.21 9.54
N GLU A 98 60.04 -19.86 9.15
CA GLU A 98 60.26 -18.91 8.03
C GLU A 98 59.64 -19.39 6.72
N ALA A 99 59.72 -20.70 6.44
CA ALA A 99 59.08 -21.29 5.25
C ALA A 99 57.56 -21.18 5.31
N GLY A 100 56.93 -21.44 6.48
CA GLY A 100 55.51 -21.26 6.69
C GLY A 100 55.04 -19.79 6.55
N MET A 101 55.88 -18.86 6.98
CA MET A 101 55.59 -17.42 6.82
C MET A 101 55.57 -16.99 5.38
N GLU A 102 56.50 -17.40 4.54
CA GLU A 102 56.53 -17.11 3.11
C GLU A 102 55.33 -17.74 2.37
N LYS A 103 55.01 -19.00 2.73
CA LYS A 103 53.85 -19.72 2.21
C LYS A 103 52.54 -19.01 2.55
N LEU A 104 52.39 -18.54 3.82
CA LEU A 104 51.22 -17.76 4.27
C LEU A 104 51.09 -16.47 3.49
N LYS A 105 52.15 -15.67 3.37
CA LYS A 105 52.12 -14.39 2.65
C LYS A 105 51.76 -14.59 1.17
N ALA A 106 52.32 -15.63 0.52
CA ALA A 106 52.02 -15.98 -0.86
C ALA A 106 50.54 -16.34 -1.03
N HIS A 107 49.98 -17.20 -0.15
CA HIS A 107 48.58 -17.59 -0.17
C HIS A 107 47.62 -16.39 0.04
N LEU A 108 47.89 -15.58 1.05
CA LEU A 108 47.06 -14.39 1.34
C LEU A 108 47.05 -13.40 0.17
N THR A 109 48.18 -13.24 -0.54
CA THR A 109 48.34 -12.26 -1.62
C THR A 109 47.83 -12.80 -2.96
N LYS A 110 48.34 -14.01 -3.37
CA LYS A 110 48.11 -14.56 -4.72
C LYS A 110 46.79 -15.29 -4.85
N GLU A 111 46.39 -16.08 -3.86
CA GLU A 111 45.19 -16.92 -3.94
C GLU A 111 43.97 -16.20 -3.31
N LEU A 112 44.12 -15.61 -2.12
CA LEU A 112 43.01 -14.96 -1.44
C LEU A 112 42.84 -13.51 -1.85
N HIS A 113 43.77 -12.91 -2.60
CA HIS A 113 43.74 -11.50 -3.07
C HIS A 113 43.51 -10.51 -1.91
N CYS A 114 44.13 -10.75 -0.76
CA CYS A 114 44.05 -9.87 0.39
C CYS A 114 44.88 -8.59 0.16
N LYS A 115 44.37 -7.46 0.63
CA LYS A 115 45.11 -6.19 0.63
C LYS A 115 46.07 -6.14 1.82
N ALA A 116 47.36 -6.09 1.57
CA ALA A 116 48.39 -5.93 2.58
C ALA A 116 48.51 -4.44 3.02
N THR A 117 48.60 -4.22 4.32
CA THR A 117 48.79 -2.89 4.91
C THR A 117 49.82 -3.00 6.05
N PRO A 118 50.96 -2.29 5.98
CA PRO A 118 51.94 -2.31 7.03
C PRO A 118 51.43 -1.57 8.28
N VAL A 119 51.62 -2.14 9.47
CA VAL A 119 51.23 -1.59 10.76
C VAL A 119 52.35 -1.86 11.79
N GLY A 120 53.25 -0.90 11.93
CA GLY A 120 54.49 -1.09 12.73
C GLY A 120 55.38 -2.18 12.12
N GLU A 121 55.82 -3.13 12.95
CA GLU A 121 56.61 -4.28 12.50
C GLU A 121 55.77 -5.40 11.85
N ASN A 122 54.43 -5.30 11.92
CA ASN A 122 53.49 -6.29 11.43
C ASN A 122 52.91 -5.90 10.08
N THR A 123 52.45 -6.89 9.31
CA THR A 123 51.64 -6.66 8.11
C THR A 123 50.24 -7.20 8.34
N VAL A 124 49.24 -6.37 8.13
CA VAL A 124 47.82 -6.74 8.22
C VAL A 124 47.28 -6.96 6.81
N TYR A 125 46.85 -8.18 6.54
CA TYR A 125 46.17 -8.60 5.33
C TYR A 125 44.67 -8.48 5.55
N SER A 126 43.95 -7.80 4.67
CA SER A 126 42.52 -7.59 4.80
C SER A 126 41.76 -7.98 3.56
N LYS A 127 40.62 -8.66 3.74
CA LYS A 127 39.71 -9.04 2.68
C LYS A 127 38.28 -8.60 3.02
N ARG A 128 37.56 -8.10 2.03
CA ARG A 128 36.13 -7.72 2.15
C ARG A 128 35.85 -6.69 3.25
N LEU A 129 36.70 -5.71 3.46
CA LEU A 129 36.45 -4.65 4.49
C LEU A 129 35.13 -3.93 4.25
N TYR A 130 34.66 -3.83 3.00
CA TYR A 130 33.35 -3.27 2.65
C TYR A 130 32.19 -4.07 3.24
N GLY A 131 32.37 -5.34 3.62
CA GLY A 131 31.34 -6.14 4.32
C GLY A 131 30.87 -5.53 5.64
N ARG A 132 31.64 -4.61 6.23
CA ARG A 132 31.27 -3.84 7.42
C ARG A 132 30.07 -2.92 7.15
N TRP A 133 29.85 -2.52 5.90
CA TRP A 133 28.73 -1.66 5.50
C TRP A 133 27.39 -2.41 5.44
N GLY A 134 27.40 -3.74 5.38
CA GLY A 134 26.19 -4.53 5.25
C GLY A 134 25.15 -4.22 6.33
N THR A 135 25.52 -4.22 7.60
CA THR A 135 24.60 -3.92 8.70
C THR A 135 24.07 -2.47 8.66
N PHE A 136 24.91 -1.50 8.22
CA PHE A 136 24.46 -0.12 8.03
C PHE A 136 23.42 -0.05 6.91
N LEU A 137 23.71 -0.67 5.75
CA LEU A 137 22.79 -0.72 4.60
C LEU A 137 21.45 -1.37 4.99
N THR A 138 21.47 -2.46 5.75
CA THR A 138 20.25 -3.12 6.22
C THR A 138 19.41 -2.20 7.12
N HIS A 139 20.03 -1.55 8.13
CA HIS A 139 19.31 -0.62 9.02
C HIS A 139 18.76 0.59 8.27
N PHE A 140 19.55 1.14 7.35
CA PHE A 140 19.12 2.26 6.50
C PHE A 140 17.97 1.87 5.58
N ALA A 141 18.03 0.68 4.98
CA ALA A 141 16.96 0.16 4.14
C ALA A 141 15.66 -0.08 4.92
N ILE A 142 15.74 -0.61 6.16
CA ILE A 142 14.56 -0.75 7.03
C ILE A 142 13.96 0.62 7.34
N LEU A 143 14.79 1.63 7.64
CA LEU A 143 14.32 3.00 7.87
C LEU A 143 13.59 3.54 6.63
N LEU A 144 14.17 3.39 5.43
CA LEU A 144 13.54 3.79 4.17
C LEU A 144 12.22 3.05 3.94
N THR A 145 12.18 1.74 4.23
CA THR A 145 10.95 0.94 4.09
C THR A 145 9.84 1.46 5.00
N VAL A 146 10.14 1.85 6.24
CA VAL A 146 9.14 2.43 7.15
C VAL A 146 8.67 3.79 6.64
N VAL A 147 9.59 4.66 6.20
CA VAL A 147 9.25 5.99 5.66
C VAL A 147 8.41 5.87 4.39
N PHE A 148 8.84 5.06 3.43
CA PHE A 148 8.10 4.88 2.18
C PHE A 148 6.80 4.11 2.38
N GLY A 149 6.75 3.20 3.35
CA GLY A 149 5.52 2.54 3.77
C GLY A 149 4.50 3.53 4.35
N ALA A 150 4.95 4.47 5.18
CA ALA A 150 4.10 5.55 5.67
C ALA A 150 3.62 6.45 4.50
N LEU A 151 4.50 6.83 3.58
CA LEU A 151 4.10 7.57 2.37
C LEU A 151 3.07 6.80 1.53
N ALA A 152 3.18 5.48 1.43
CA ALA A 152 2.23 4.63 0.74
C ALA A 152 0.84 4.59 1.40
N LEU A 153 0.73 4.93 2.68
CA LEU A 153 -0.55 5.04 3.38
C LEU A 153 -1.18 6.44 3.24
N TYR A 154 -0.37 7.50 3.22
CA TYR A 154 -0.85 8.88 3.28
C TYR A 154 -0.89 9.60 1.93
N LEU A 155 -0.10 9.17 0.93
CA LEU A 155 -0.09 9.79 -0.40
C LEU A 155 -1.24 9.35 -1.33
N PRO A 156 -1.82 8.15 -1.21
CA PRO A 156 -2.96 7.81 -2.05
C PRO A 156 -4.14 8.74 -1.80
N THR A 157 -4.73 9.22 -2.89
CA THR A 157 -6.02 9.91 -2.84
C THR A 157 -7.14 8.89 -3.07
N VAL A 158 -8.24 9.08 -2.37
CA VAL A 158 -9.46 8.29 -2.54
C VAL A 158 -10.60 9.25 -2.85
N THR A 159 -11.29 8.99 -3.95
CA THR A 159 -12.43 9.77 -4.40
C THR A 159 -13.59 8.81 -4.62
N ASP A 160 -14.75 9.14 -4.08
CA ASP A 160 -16.00 8.42 -4.33
C ASP A 160 -16.79 9.24 -5.34
N GLU A 161 -17.09 8.65 -6.51
CA GLU A 161 -17.77 9.29 -7.61
C GLU A 161 -18.91 8.42 -8.13
N THR A 162 -19.94 9.04 -8.64
CA THR A 162 -21.01 8.38 -9.38
C THR A 162 -20.91 8.74 -10.86
N CYS A 163 -21.30 7.84 -11.75
CA CYS A 163 -21.21 8.05 -13.18
C CYS A 163 -22.32 7.28 -13.90
N MET A 164 -22.97 7.93 -14.84
CA MET A 164 -23.97 7.24 -15.65
C MET A 164 -23.31 6.30 -16.67
N PRO A 165 -23.97 5.18 -17.02
CA PRO A 165 -23.52 4.35 -18.13
C PRO A 165 -23.39 5.18 -19.43
N GLY A 166 -22.27 5.05 -20.12
CA GLY A 166 -21.91 5.84 -21.28
C GLY A 166 -21.13 7.11 -21.00
N GLU A 167 -21.01 7.52 -19.74
CA GLU A 167 -20.25 8.72 -19.33
C GLU A 167 -18.86 8.36 -18.78
N ALA A 168 -18.04 9.40 -18.59
CA ALA A 168 -16.69 9.27 -18.05
C ALA A 168 -16.43 10.24 -16.91
N ILE A 169 -15.82 9.72 -15.82
CA ILE A 169 -15.24 10.49 -14.74
C ILE A 169 -13.87 10.96 -15.19
N THR A 170 -13.60 12.26 -15.13
CA THR A 170 -12.28 12.82 -15.44
C THR A 170 -11.55 13.13 -14.12
N MET A 171 -10.41 12.48 -13.92
CA MET A 171 -9.56 12.65 -12.75
C MET A 171 -8.69 13.92 -12.88
N PRO A 172 -8.11 14.46 -11.77
CA PRO A 172 -7.29 15.68 -11.79
C PRO A 172 -6.02 15.60 -12.65
N ASP A 173 -5.58 14.41 -13.03
CA ASP A 173 -4.44 14.17 -13.91
C ASP A 173 -4.87 13.90 -15.37
N ASP A 174 -6.11 14.24 -15.74
CA ASP A 174 -6.73 13.99 -17.04
C ASP A 174 -6.96 12.51 -17.40
N THR A 175 -6.81 11.59 -16.42
CA THR A 175 -7.23 10.20 -16.60
C THR A 175 -8.76 10.14 -16.71
N LYS A 176 -9.27 9.39 -17.68
CA LYS A 176 -10.71 9.17 -17.88
C LYS A 176 -11.09 7.76 -17.49
N ILE A 177 -12.14 7.63 -16.67
CA ILE A 177 -12.73 6.35 -16.27
C ILE A 177 -14.13 6.33 -16.85
N THR A 178 -14.32 5.58 -17.93
CA THR A 178 -15.59 5.46 -18.63
C THR A 178 -16.37 4.27 -18.08
N VAL A 179 -17.63 4.48 -17.73
CA VAL A 179 -18.57 3.41 -17.38
C VAL A 179 -19.28 2.99 -18.66
N GLU A 180 -18.91 1.84 -19.21
CA GLU A 180 -19.51 1.33 -20.45
C GLU A 180 -20.91 0.76 -20.18
N SER A 181 -21.09 0.06 -19.07
CA SER A 181 -22.38 -0.50 -18.64
C SER A 181 -22.42 -0.71 -17.14
N PHE A 182 -23.63 -0.73 -16.59
CA PHE A 182 -23.91 -1.11 -15.21
C PHE A 182 -25.06 -2.07 -15.14
N ARG A 183 -25.01 -3.06 -14.24
CA ARG A 183 -26.09 -4.06 -14.07
C ARG A 183 -26.24 -4.41 -12.60
N ILE A 184 -27.51 -4.53 -12.19
CA ILE A 184 -27.90 -5.10 -10.92
C ILE A 184 -28.44 -6.49 -11.22
N GLU A 185 -27.86 -7.52 -10.61
CA GLU A 185 -28.23 -8.92 -10.78
C GLU A 185 -28.72 -9.44 -9.43
N ASN A 186 -29.91 -9.98 -9.39
CA ASN A 186 -30.48 -10.63 -8.21
C ASN A 186 -30.49 -12.13 -8.45
N ASP A 187 -29.39 -12.80 -8.13
CA ASP A 187 -29.26 -14.24 -8.34
C ASP A 187 -29.44 -14.96 -7.00
N SER A 188 -30.51 -15.77 -6.91
CA SER A 188 -30.81 -16.62 -5.76
C SER A 188 -30.99 -15.88 -4.40
N GLY A 189 -31.38 -14.60 -4.42
CA GLY A 189 -31.60 -13.80 -3.22
C GLY A 189 -30.38 -13.03 -2.72
N ASP A 190 -29.23 -13.18 -3.37
CA ASP A 190 -28.06 -12.33 -3.18
C ASP A 190 -28.00 -11.24 -4.26
N LEU A 191 -28.02 -9.99 -3.82
CA LEU A 191 -27.88 -8.84 -4.70
C LEU A 191 -26.42 -8.69 -5.11
N ASP A 192 -26.11 -8.88 -6.38
CA ASP A 192 -24.80 -8.52 -6.97
C ASP A 192 -24.98 -7.37 -7.95
N TYR A 193 -24.01 -6.47 -8.00
CA TYR A 193 -24.01 -5.38 -8.97
C TYR A 193 -22.62 -5.19 -9.55
N SER A 194 -22.57 -4.92 -10.85
CA SER A 194 -21.33 -4.89 -11.59
C SER A 194 -21.30 -3.78 -12.62
N SER A 195 -20.13 -3.20 -12.82
CA SER A 195 -19.85 -2.22 -13.88
C SER A 195 -18.85 -2.78 -14.86
N GLU A 196 -19.05 -2.49 -16.14
CA GLU A 196 -18.01 -2.62 -17.17
C GLU A 196 -17.35 -1.25 -17.34
N ILE A 197 -16.05 -1.17 -17.06
CA ILE A 197 -15.31 0.09 -17.09
C ILE A 197 -14.09 0.01 -18.00
N ARG A 198 -13.74 1.17 -18.58
CA ARG A 198 -12.51 1.41 -19.33
C ARG A 198 -11.75 2.57 -18.70
N VAL A 199 -10.43 2.46 -18.63
CA VAL A 199 -9.55 3.52 -18.13
C VAL A 199 -8.63 3.98 -19.24
N THR A 200 -8.59 5.28 -19.49
CA THR A 200 -7.69 5.93 -20.44
C THR A 200 -6.77 6.88 -19.69
N LEU A 201 -5.46 6.61 -19.69
CA LEU A 201 -4.46 7.45 -19.03
C LEU A 201 -4.09 8.67 -19.90
N PRO A 202 -3.51 9.74 -19.32
CA PRO A 202 -3.10 10.94 -20.06
C PRO A 202 -2.07 10.68 -21.15
N ASP A 203 -1.28 9.61 -21.02
CA ASP A 203 -0.29 9.20 -22.03
C ASP A 203 -0.88 8.40 -23.20
N GLY A 204 -2.20 8.25 -23.25
CA GLY A 204 -2.94 7.54 -24.29
C GLY A 204 -3.02 6.03 -24.11
N ARG A 205 -2.50 5.46 -23.03
CA ARG A 205 -2.70 4.03 -22.72
C ARG A 205 -4.11 3.79 -22.26
N GLU A 206 -4.75 2.79 -22.84
CA GLU A 206 -6.10 2.37 -22.48
C GLU A 206 -6.10 0.95 -21.93
N SER A 207 -7.01 0.70 -21.00
CA SER A 207 -7.29 -0.66 -20.53
C SER A 207 -8.24 -1.37 -21.50
N GLU A 208 -8.28 -2.69 -21.46
CA GLU A 208 -9.44 -3.41 -21.93
C GLU A 208 -10.66 -3.08 -21.07
N VAL A 209 -11.86 -3.28 -21.61
CA VAL A 209 -13.09 -3.19 -20.80
C VAL A 209 -13.06 -4.30 -19.76
N SER A 210 -13.17 -3.91 -18.52
CA SER A 210 -13.09 -4.83 -17.39
C SER A 210 -14.34 -4.76 -16.53
N ARG A 211 -14.90 -5.94 -16.23
CA ARG A 211 -16.02 -6.06 -15.31
C ARG A 211 -15.52 -6.00 -13.86
N ILE A 212 -15.99 -5.01 -13.12
CA ILE A 212 -15.76 -4.88 -11.67
C ILE A 212 -17.02 -5.22 -10.88
N ARG A 213 -16.84 -5.78 -9.69
CA ARG A 213 -17.90 -6.13 -8.74
C ARG A 213 -17.45 -5.80 -7.32
N VAL A 214 -18.35 -5.90 -6.36
CA VAL A 214 -18.00 -5.82 -4.93
C VAL A 214 -16.91 -6.85 -4.62
N ASN A 215 -15.82 -6.42 -3.99
CA ASN A 215 -14.61 -7.19 -3.68
C ASN A 215 -13.73 -7.62 -4.89
N TYR A 216 -14.10 -7.29 -6.12
CA TYR A 216 -13.33 -7.57 -7.33
C TYR A 216 -12.96 -6.28 -8.07
N PRO A 217 -12.03 -5.47 -7.53
CA PRO A 217 -11.63 -4.20 -8.13
C PRO A 217 -10.76 -4.39 -9.37
N MET A 218 -10.77 -3.39 -10.24
CA MET A 218 -9.83 -3.26 -11.34
C MET A 218 -8.57 -2.51 -10.90
N HIS A 219 -7.42 -2.89 -11.49
CA HIS A 219 -6.15 -2.19 -11.37
C HIS A 219 -5.64 -1.79 -12.76
N PHE A 220 -5.38 -0.51 -12.97
CA PHE A 220 -4.74 -0.03 -14.19
C PHE A 220 -3.87 1.21 -13.91
N GLY A 221 -2.58 1.11 -14.21
CA GLY A 221 -1.63 2.16 -13.91
C GLY A 221 -1.56 2.47 -12.39
N PRO A 222 -1.68 3.76 -12.00
CA PRO A 222 -1.71 4.16 -10.60
C PRO A 222 -3.08 4.01 -9.93
N TYR A 223 -4.10 3.60 -10.69
CA TYR A 223 -5.49 3.55 -10.27
C TYR A 223 -5.93 2.17 -9.81
N LYS A 224 -6.72 2.16 -8.74
CA LYS A 224 -7.48 1.00 -8.28
C LYS A 224 -8.92 1.43 -8.09
N ILE A 225 -9.84 0.81 -8.84
CA ILE A 225 -11.23 1.19 -8.93
C ILE A 225 -12.09 0.08 -8.34
N TYR A 226 -12.93 0.45 -7.39
CA TYR A 226 -13.82 -0.45 -6.68
C TYR A 226 -15.27 -0.12 -7.02
N GLN A 227 -16.08 -1.13 -7.21
CA GLN A 227 -17.54 -1.02 -7.15
C GLN A 227 -17.95 -0.89 -5.68
N GLN A 228 -18.55 0.24 -5.28
CA GLN A 228 -18.88 0.49 -3.89
C GLN A 228 -20.36 0.53 -3.60
N THR A 229 -21.09 1.32 -4.36
CA THR A 229 -22.53 1.54 -4.20
C THR A 229 -23.19 1.57 -5.55
N TYR A 230 -24.48 1.78 -5.57
CA TYR A 230 -25.27 2.06 -6.76
C TYR A 230 -26.40 3.01 -6.41
N GLY A 231 -26.96 3.62 -7.41
CA GLY A 231 -28.16 4.44 -7.33
C GLY A 231 -29.03 4.26 -8.57
N THR A 232 -30.24 4.79 -8.50
CA THR A 232 -31.18 4.84 -9.62
C THR A 232 -31.58 6.29 -9.81
N ALA A 233 -31.46 6.77 -11.04
CA ALA A 233 -31.80 8.13 -11.44
C ALA A 233 -33.09 8.14 -12.28
N GLY A 234 -33.89 9.19 -12.13
CA GLY A 234 -34.98 9.46 -13.05
C GLY A 234 -34.44 9.81 -14.43
N SER A 235 -35.16 9.43 -15.46
CA SER A 235 -34.84 9.79 -16.84
C SER A 235 -36.06 10.42 -17.50
N VAL A 236 -35.88 11.60 -18.09
CA VAL A 236 -36.93 12.30 -18.82
C VAL A 236 -36.41 12.88 -20.10
N THR A 237 -37.29 12.93 -21.10
CA THR A 237 -37.05 13.66 -22.37
C THR A 237 -37.94 14.89 -22.38
N ALA A 238 -37.35 16.09 -22.37
CA ALA A 238 -38.08 17.34 -22.52
C ALA A 238 -38.02 17.81 -23.96
N GLU A 239 -39.20 18.14 -24.51
CA GLU A 239 -39.36 18.66 -25.86
C GLU A 239 -39.93 20.07 -25.77
N ASN A 240 -39.27 21.02 -26.38
CA ASN A 240 -39.83 22.37 -26.55
C ASN A 240 -40.89 22.31 -27.67
N VAL A 241 -42.14 22.59 -27.31
CA VAL A 241 -43.31 22.47 -28.20
C VAL A 241 -43.24 23.45 -29.38
N GLU A 242 -42.57 24.60 -29.22
CA GLU A 242 -42.53 25.64 -30.28
C GLU A 242 -41.52 25.27 -31.39
N ASN A 243 -40.35 24.75 -31.04
CA ASN A 243 -39.27 24.47 -32.00
C ASN A 243 -39.00 22.99 -32.23
N GLY A 244 -39.60 22.11 -31.43
CA GLY A 244 -39.41 20.65 -31.51
C GLY A 244 -38.04 20.15 -31.03
N GLU A 245 -37.23 21.01 -30.39
CA GLU A 245 -35.95 20.57 -29.77
C GLU A 245 -36.21 19.63 -28.60
N LYS A 246 -35.43 18.53 -28.56
CA LYS A 246 -35.49 17.52 -27.50
C LYS A 246 -34.20 17.46 -26.77
N GLU A 247 -34.29 17.34 -25.45
CA GLU A 247 -33.16 17.15 -24.57
C GLU A 247 -33.48 16.06 -23.54
N ASP A 248 -32.54 15.14 -23.36
CA ASP A 248 -32.66 14.07 -22.36
C ASP A 248 -31.96 14.48 -21.05
N PHE A 249 -32.67 14.33 -19.95
CA PHE A 249 -32.16 14.63 -18.62
C PHE A 249 -32.14 13.39 -17.75
N THR A 250 -31.03 13.24 -17.02
CA THR A 250 -30.90 12.25 -15.95
C THR A 250 -30.98 12.97 -14.61
N LEU A 251 -31.96 12.62 -13.81
CA LEU A 251 -32.36 13.36 -12.62
C LEU A 251 -32.00 12.58 -11.35
N THR A 252 -30.93 13.01 -10.68
CA THR A 252 -30.50 12.45 -9.38
C THR A 252 -30.98 13.28 -8.20
N GLU A 253 -31.34 14.53 -8.44
CA GLU A 253 -31.77 15.50 -7.43
C GLU A 253 -33.03 16.22 -7.94
N SER A 254 -33.73 16.95 -7.04
CA SER A 254 -34.85 17.79 -7.43
C SER A 254 -34.43 18.86 -8.41
N VAL A 255 -35.12 18.94 -9.55
CA VAL A 255 -34.82 19.86 -10.67
C VAL A 255 -36.08 20.51 -11.19
N PHE A 256 -35.99 21.79 -11.53
CA PHE A 256 -37.06 22.53 -12.22
C PHE A 256 -36.77 22.60 -13.72
N LEU A 257 -37.55 21.87 -14.49
CA LEU A 257 -37.51 21.91 -15.96
C LEU A 257 -38.43 22.99 -16.46
N THR A 258 -37.88 24.02 -17.08
CA THR A 258 -38.63 25.21 -17.52
C THR A 258 -37.97 25.90 -18.70
N LEU A 259 -38.75 26.56 -19.55
CA LEU A 259 -38.26 27.45 -20.63
C LEU A 259 -38.19 28.92 -20.21
N ASP A 260 -39.09 29.37 -19.33
CA ASP A 260 -39.27 30.79 -18.96
C ASP A 260 -38.89 31.12 -17.53
N GLY A 261 -38.50 30.08 -16.74
CA GLY A 261 -38.15 30.20 -15.33
C GLY A 261 -39.36 30.35 -14.37
N GLN A 262 -40.61 30.35 -14.89
CA GLN A 262 -41.83 30.53 -14.10
C GLN A 262 -42.78 29.33 -14.24
N ASN A 263 -42.99 28.89 -15.48
CA ASN A 263 -43.86 27.77 -15.79
C ASN A 263 -42.98 26.55 -16.14
N GLY A 264 -43.35 25.37 -15.65
CA GLY A 264 -42.56 24.19 -15.91
C GLY A 264 -42.90 23.03 -14.97
N LEU A 265 -42.02 22.04 -14.93
CA LEU A 265 -42.17 20.83 -14.15
C LEU A 265 -41.06 20.74 -13.11
N TRP A 266 -41.43 20.70 -11.82
CA TRP A 266 -40.54 20.29 -10.74
C TRP A 266 -40.51 18.75 -10.68
N TYR A 267 -39.33 18.19 -10.83
CA TYR A 267 -39.07 16.83 -10.44
C TYR A 267 -38.67 16.81 -8.96
N ASP A 268 -39.45 16.14 -8.10
CA ASP A 268 -39.20 16.09 -6.67
C ASP A 268 -38.41 14.85 -6.28
N ALA A 269 -38.86 13.66 -6.68
CA ALA A 269 -38.25 12.37 -6.30
C ALA A 269 -38.66 11.23 -7.25
N LEU A 270 -37.86 10.15 -7.20
CA LEU A 270 -38.17 8.85 -7.81
C LEU A 270 -38.35 7.82 -6.69
N TYR A 271 -39.45 7.10 -6.73
CA TYR A 271 -39.76 6.01 -5.82
C TYR A 271 -39.64 4.66 -6.50
N PRO A 272 -39.13 3.63 -5.79
CA PRO A 272 -38.93 2.30 -6.38
C PRO A 272 -40.21 1.56 -6.73
N GLY A 273 -41.33 1.97 -6.14
CA GLY A 273 -42.61 1.34 -6.42
C GLY A 273 -43.75 1.97 -5.62
N TYR A 274 -44.95 1.40 -5.78
CA TYR A 274 -46.14 1.85 -5.05
C TYR A 274 -47.06 0.69 -4.70
N ILE A 275 -47.96 0.92 -3.74
CA ILE A 275 -49.05 0.02 -3.36
C ILE A 275 -50.36 0.75 -3.66
N LEU A 276 -51.22 0.10 -4.45
CA LEU A 276 -52.56 0.59 -4.69
C LEU A 276 -53.51 0.02 -3.61
N GLY A 277 -54.05 0.93 -2.79
CA GLY A 277 -55.05 0.58 -1.77
C GLY A 277 -56.39 0.19 -2.40
N GLU A 278 -57.24 -0.51 -1.64
CA GLU A 278 -58.62 -0.86 -2.04
C GLU A 278 -59.50 0.41 -2.26
N ASP A 279 -59.13 1.52 -1.64
CA ASP A 279 -59.76 2.83 -1.77
C ASP A 279 -59.25 3.62 -3.00
N GLY A 280 -58.36 3.05 -3.80
CA GLY A 280 -57.75 3.69 -4.95
C GLY A 280 -56.59 4.64 -4.63
N ASN A 281 -56.19 4.78 -3.35
CA ASN A 281 -55.08 5.59 -2.95
C ASN A 281 -53.74 4.92 -3.25
N ILE A 282 -52.77 5.72 -3.73
CA ILE A 282 -51.39 5.26 -4.01
C ILE A 282 -50.54 5.56 -2.78
N THR A 283 -49.87 4.54 -2.23
CA THR A 283 -48.84 4.68 -1.20
C THR A 283 -47.49 4.39 -1.81
N LEU A 284 -46.57 5.38 -1.76
CA LEU A 284 -45.23 5.25 -2.32
C LEU A 284 -44.33 4.40 -1.42
N ILE A 285 -43.54 3.52 -2.04
CA ILE A 285 -42.57 2.66 -1.35
C ILE A 285 -41.20 3.37 -1.36
N ASN A 286 -40.62 3.56 -0.18
CA ASN A 286 -39.34 4.27 -0.01
C ASN A 286 -38.12 3.32 0.07
N ASN A 287 -38.32 2.06 0.36
CA ASN A 287 -37.24 1.10 0.62
C ASN A 287 -37.42 -0.15 -0.25
N MET A 288 -36.77 -0.15 -1.40
CA MET A 288 -36.50 -1.38 -2.15
C MET A 288 -34.99 -1.56 -2.36
N VAL A 289 -34.57 -2.80 -2.39
CA VAL A 289 -33.20 -3.20 -2.67
C VAL A 289 -33.19 -3.84 -4.06
N GLY A 290 -32.31 -3.35 -4.93
CA GLY A 290 -32.24 -3.82 -6.32
C GLY A 290 -32.79 -2.80 -7.32
N SER A 291 -33.08 -3.28 -8.54
CA SER A 291 -33.67 -2.46 -9.59
C SER A 291 -35.14 -2.10 -9.27
N TYR A 292 -35.56 -0.92 -9.71
CA TYR A 292 -36.92 -0.44 -9.51
C TYR A 292 -37.86 -1.15 -10.51
N GLU A 293 -38.81 -1.94 -10.00
CA GLU A 293 -39.73 -2.73 -10.84
C GLU A 293 -40.92 -1.89 -11.33
N ASP A 294 -41.53 -1.11 -10.42
CA ASP A 294 -42.67 -0.24 -10.71
C ASP A 294 -42.37 1.21 -10.31
N PRO A 295 -41.38 1.88 -10.93
CA PRO A 295 -40.92 3.20 -10.52
C PRO A 295 -41.99 4.27 -10.68
N VAL A 296 -42.06 5.20 -9.71
CA VAL A 296 -42.99 6.31 -9.70
C VAL A 296 -42.23 7.62 -9.53
N TYR A 297 -42.47 8.52 -10.43
CA TYR A 297 -41.96 9.90 -10.38
C TYR A 297 -42.93 10.78 -9.61
N GLN A 298 -42.46 11.47 -8.58
CA GLN A 298 -43.20 12.53 -7.92
C GLN A 298 -42.80 13.86 -8.52
N VAL A 299 -43.79 14.59 -9.01
CA VAL A 299 -43.59 15.85 -9.71
C VAL A 299 -44.60 16.94 -9.28
N GLN A 300 -44.26 18.18 -9.55
CA GLN A 300 -45.19 19.31 -9.40
C GLN A 300 -45.20 20.09 -10.70
N LEU A 301 -46.38 20.29 -11.24
CA LEU A 301 -46.62 21.17 -12.39
C LEU A 301 -46.80 22.60 -11.88
N ALA A 302 -45.96 23.50 -12.35
CA ALA A 302 -46.02 24.93 -12.00
C ALA A 302 -46.53 25.72 -13.21
N GLU A 303 -47.71 26.32 -13.09
CA GLU A 303 -48.30 27.17 -14.16
C GLU A 303 -49.02 28.39 -13.54
N ASN A 304 -48.69 29.59 -14.04
CA ASN A 304 -49.28 30.85 -13.60
C ASN A 304 -49.27 31.10 -12.07
N GLY A 305 -48.25 30.53 -11.38
CA GLY A 305 -48.10 30.65 -9.91
C GLY A 305 -48.90 29.62 -9.10
N GLU A 306 -49.60 28.71 -9.77
CA GLU A 306 -50.23 27.53 -9.15
C GLU A 306 -49.34 26.33 -9.26
N TYR A 307 -49.40 25.45 -8.24
CA TYR A 307 -48.59 24.20 -8.18
C TYR A 307 -49.55 23.01 -8.00
N ILE A 308 -49.44 22.06 -8.92
CA ILE A 308 -50.27 20.84 -8.86
C ILE A 308 -49.31 19.64 -8.72
N SER A 309 -49.37 18.95 -7.57
CA SER A 309 -48.64 17.72 -7.36
C SER A 309 -49.25 16.56 -8.19
N ALA A 310 -48.39 15.81 -8.87
CA ALA A 310 -48.79 14.69 -9.67
C ALA A 310 -47.80 13.52 -9.49
N LEU A 311 -48.27 12.32 -9.81
CA LEU A 311 -47.43 11.14 -9.96
C LEU A 311 -47.37 10.82 -11.46
N ALA A 312 -46.17 10.49 -11.93
CA ALA A 312 -45.93 10.05 -13.28
C ALA A 312 -45.30 8.68 -13.31
N PHE A 313 -45.60 7.89 -14.33
CA PHE A 313 -45.05 6.57 -14.55
C PHE A 313 -44.21 6.54 -15.84
N PRO A 314 -43.27 5.60 -15.99
CA PRO A 314 -42.57 5.46 -17.27
C PRO A 314 -43.51 5.34 -18.45
N GLY A 315 -43.35 6.24 -19.42
CA GLY A 315 -44.22 6.38 -20.59
C GLY A 315 -45.22 7.52 -20.52
N ASP A 316 -45.50 8.08 -19.33
CA ASP A 316 -46.38 9.23 -19.20
C ASP A 316 -45.73 10.50 -19.78
N GLU A 317 -46.60 11.42 -20.26
CA GLU A 317 -46.20 12.72 -20.80
C GLU A 317 -47.01 13.84 -20.14
N PHE A 318 -46.35 14.92 -19.74
CA PHE A 318 -46.96 16.13 -19.25
C PHE A 318 -46.56 17.30 -20.12
N GLU A 319 -47.49 18.18 -20.38
CA GLU A 319 -47.24 19.43 -21.09
C GLU A 319 -47.51 20.61 -20.16
N VAL A 320 -46.49 21.42 -19.93
CA VAL A 320 -46.53 22.57 -19.01
C VAL A 320 -45.54 23.64 -19.43
N GLY A 321 -45.94 24.92 -19.47
CA GLY A 321 -45.05 26.04 -19.79
C GLY A 321 -44.36 25.94 -21.15
N GLY A 322 -45.00 25.30 -22.15
CA GLY A 322 -44.43 25.10 -23.46
C GLY A 322 -43.41 23.94 -23.56
N LEU A 323 -43.19 23.22 -22.46
CA LEU A 323 -42.41 21.96 -22.43
C LEU A 323 -43.36 20.77 -22.43
N LYS A 324 -43.04 19.78 -23.26
CA LYS A 324 -43.61 18.45 -23.23
C LYS A 324 -42.56 17.51 -22.60
N VAL A 325 -42.81 17.02 -21.38
CA VAL A 325 -41.91 16.16 -20.64
C VAL A 325 -42.42 14.74 -20.63
N ARG A 326 -41.63 13.82 -21.20
CA ARG A 326 -41.88 12.39 -21.20
C ARG A 326 -41.01 11.70 -20.16
N PHE A 327 -41.60 10.86 -19.33
CA PHE A 327 -40.93 10.07 -18.32
C PHE A 327 -40.48 8.75 -18.95
N ASN A 328 -39.15 8.52 -18.89
CA ASN A 328 -38.55 7.28 -19.40
C ASN A 328 -38.37 6.25 -18.26
N ALA A 329 -37.92 5.03 -18.57
CA ALA A 329 -37.47 4.10 -17.56
C ALA A 329 -36.28 4.68 -16.81
N PRO A 330 -36.22 4.53 -15.48
CA PRO A 330 -35.09 4.98 -14.69
C PRO A 330 -33.78 4.32 -15.14
N VAL A 331 -32.67 4.98 -14.85
CA VAL A 331 -31.32 4.49 -15.18
C VAL A 331 -30.57 4.16 -13.90
N ASP A 332 -30.14 2.92 -13.77
CA ASP A 332 -29.26 2.50 -12.69
C ASP A 332 -27.83 2.92 -12.99
N TYR A 333 -27.12 3.42 -11.96
CA TYR A 333 -25.74 3.88 -12.09
C TYR A 333 -24.87 3.41 -10.93
N PRO A 334 -23.55 3.17 -11.17
CA PRO A 334 -22.62 2.78 -10.12
C PRO A 334 -22.12 3.96 -9.31
N GLY A 335 -21.86 3.71 -8.01
CA GLY A 335 -20.96 4.49 -7.21
C GLY A 335 -19.60 3.80 -7.15
N LEU A 336 -18.58 4.48 -7.63
CA LEU A 336 -17.21 3.98 -7.75
C LEU A 336 -16.31 4.63 -6.69
N ARG A 337 -15.51 3.80 -6.01
CA ARG A 337 -14.40 4.30 -5.20
C ARG A 337 -13.11 4.17 -5.98
N ILE A 338 -12.49 5.30 -6.27
CA ILE A 338 -11.29 5.43 -7.08
C ILE A 338 -10.13 5.76 -6.15
N LYS A 339 -9.17 4.84 -6.06
CA LYS A 339 -7.94 5.05 -5.31
C LYS A 339 -6.79 5.28 -6.29
N HIS A 340 -6.17 6.45 -6.21
CA HIS A 340 -4.95 6.77 -6.95
C HIS A 340 -3.73 6.65 -6.04
N THR A 341 -2.75 5.85 -6.43
CA THR A 341 -1.47 5.69 -5.71
C THR A 341 -0.32 6.10 -6.64
N PRO A 342 0.46 7.14 -6.30
CA PRO A 342 1.57 7.57 -7.14
C PRO A 342 2.57 6.43 -7.37
N THR A 343 2.88 6.13 -8.63
CA THR A 343 3.77 5.02 -9.04
C THR A 343 5.16 5.13 -8.38
N VAL A 344 5.63 6.36 -8.15
CA VAL A 344 6.93 6.62 -7.50
C VAL A 344 7.03 5.96 -6.12
N VAL A 345 5.94 5.88 -5.36
CA VAL A 345 5.92 5.26 -4.02
C VAL A 345 6.24 3.77 -4.11
N ASN A 346 5.65 3.07 -5.08
CA ASN A 346 5.90 1.65 -5.30
C ASN A 346 7.35 1.39 -5.73
N ILE A 347 7.90 2.27 -6.59
CA ILE A 347 9.32 2.21 -7.03
C ILE A 347 10.24 2.41 -5.83
N LEU A 348 9.97 3.40 -4.97
CA LEU A 348 10.77 3.67 -3.77
C LEU A 348 10.73 2.51 -2.77
N LEU A 349 9.57 1.90 -2.56
CA LEU A 349 9.42 0.70 -1.73
C LEU A 349 10.24 -0.47 -2.31
N LEU A 350 10.12 -0.73 -3.61
CA LEU A 350 10.89 -1.79 -4.26
C LEU A 350 12.40 -1.55 -4.12
N ALA A 351 12.85 -0.30 -4.30
CA ALA A 351 14.25 0.07 -4.13
C ALA A 351 14.72 -0.15 -2.68
N ALA A 352 13.90 0.20 -1.68
CA ALA A 352 14.19 -0.04 -0.27
C ALA A 352 14.32 -1.54 0.05
N PHE A 353 13.40 -2.38 -0.44
CA PHE A 353 13.48 -3.83 -0.26
C PHE A 353 14.71 -4.44 -0.96
N THR A 354 15.04 -3.96 -2.16
CA THR A 354 16.24 -4.39 -2.89
C THR A 354 17.49 -4.04 -2.10
N LEU A 355 17.57 -2.80 -1.59
CA LEU A 355 18.70 -2.35 -0.75
C LEU A 355 18.82 -3.18 0.54
N MET A 356 17.69 -3.54 1.16
CA MET A 356 17.65 -4.40 2.34
C MET A 356 18.21 -5.79 2.03
N THR A 357 17.81 -6.39 0.92
CA THR A 357 18.30 -7.70 0.47
C THR A 357 19.81 -7.66 0.22
N VAL A 358 20.31 -6.63 -0.45
CA VAL A 358 21.74 -6.41 -0.68
C VAL A 358 22.48 -6.24 0.64
N GLY A 359 21.94 -5.45 1.56
CA GLY A 359 22.52 -5.24 2.90
C GLY A 359 22.63 -6.54 3.70
N LEU A 360 21.58 -7.37 3.68
CA LEU A 360 21.58 -8.70 4.31
C LEU A 360 22.61 -9.63 3.66
N TYR A 361 22.65 -9.70 2.34
CA TYR A 361 23.63 -10.49 1.62
C TYR A 361 25.06 -10.11 2.01
N ILE A 362 25.39 -8.82 2.00
CA ILE A 362 26.70 -8.32 2.44
C ILE A 362 26.97 -8.70 3.90
N THR A 363 26.00 -8.57 4.79
CA THR A 363 26.15 -8.86 6.22
C THR A 363 26.46 -10.33 6.50
N PHE A 364 25.82 -11.25 5.77
CA PHE A 364 25.95 -12.69 6.05
C PHE A 364 27.05 -13.36 5.23
N PHE A 365 27.24 -12.96 3.97
CA PHE A 365 28.13 -13.67 3.03
C PHE A 365 29.43 -12.94 2.71
N LEU A 366 29.48 -11.60 2.88
CA LEU A 366 30.67 -10.81 2.55
C LEU A 366 31.34 -10.23 3.79
N GLN A 367 31.46 -11.05 4.84
CA GLN A 367 32.05 -10.59 6.09
C GLN A 367 33.54 -10.26 5.96
N PRO A 368 34.01 -9.19 6.64
CA PRO A 368 35.40 -8.78 6.63
C PRO A 368 36.26 -9.77 7.41
N VAL A 369 37.42 -10.09 6.86
CA VAL A 369 38.45 -10.88 7.52
C VAL A 369 39.75 -10.10 7.50
N VAL A 370 40.49 -10.14 8.61
CA VAL A 370 41.83 -9.58 8.73
C VAL A 370 42.77 -10.66 9.26
N VAL A 371 43.97 -10.74 8.67
CA VAL A 371 45.02 -11.64 9.13
C VAL A 371 46.24 -10.79 9.43
N LYS A 372 46.65 -10.76 10.71
CA LYS A 372 47.90 -10.16 11.10
C LYS A 372 49.02 -11.16 10.85
N VAL A 373 50.09 -10.73 10.26
CA VAL A 373 51.33 -11.48 10.12
C VAL A 373 52.43 -10.70 10.81
N SER A 374 53.01 -11.30 11.85
CA SER A 374 54.16 -10.80 12.63
C SER A 374 55.45 -11.50 12.19
N PRO A 375 56.62 -11.08 12.65
CA PRO A 375 57.89 -11.83 12.40
C PRO A 375 57.91 -13.23 12.93
N THR A 376 57.06 -13.57 13.91
CA THR A 376 57.08 -14.85 14.66
C THR A 376 55.84 -15.71 14.45
N GLY A 377 54.74 -15.14 13.95
CA GLY A 377 53.47 -15.85 13.86
C GLY A 377 52.38 -15.09 13.16
N TYR A 378 51.15 -15.59 13.29
CA TYR A 378 49.98 -14.92 12.72
C TYR A 378 48.78 -14.93 13.68
N ALA A 379 47.81 -14.05 13.41
CA ALA A 379 46.52 -14.06 14.06
C ALA A 379 45.40 -13.74 13.07
N VAL A 380 44.26 -14.40 13.23
CA VAL A 380 43.06 -14.18 12.41
C VAL A 380 42.01 -13.44 13.21
N GLY A 381 41.44 -12.38 12.61
CA GLY A 381 40.38 -11.56 13.20
C GLY A 381 39.23 -11.32 12.25
N GLY A 382 38.08 -10.95 12.81
CA GLY A 382 36.85 -10.67 12.06
C GLY A 382 35.62 -11.18 12.81
N PRO A 383 34.40 -10.98 12.27
CA PRO A 383 33.18 -11.45 12.92
C PRO A 383 33.03 -12.98 12.96
N LYS A 384 33.58 -13.68 11.97
CA LYS A 384 33.63 -15.16 11.88
C LYS A 384 35.02 -15.59 11.41
N PRO A 385 36.02 -15.57 12.28
CA PRO A 385 37.41 -15.89 11.92
C PRO A 385 37.64 -17.40 11.70
N GLU A 386 36.76 -18.25 12.25
CA GLU A 386 36.93 -19.70 12.31
C GLU A 386 37.17 -20.35 10.95
N GLY A 387 36.36 -19.99 9.92
CA GLY A 387 36.51 -20.54 8.57
C GLY A 387 37.87 -20.22 7.92
N MET A 388 38.36 -18.99 8.11
CA MET A 388 39.68 -18.59 7.64
C MET A 388 40.78 -19.28 8.45
N ARG A 389 40.58 -19.40 9.76
CA ARG A 389 41.53 -20.06 10.66
C ARG A 389 41.74 -21.52 10.27
N LEU A 390 40.66 -22.28 10.10
CA LEU A 390 40.71 -23.66 9.64
C LEU A 390 41.41 -23.80 8.28
N GLN A 391 41.11 -22.95 7.32
CA GLN A 391 41.76 -22.94 6.01
C GLN A 391 43.27 -22.69 6.11
N LEU A 392 43.69 -21.78 7.00
CA LEU A 392 45.12 -21.51 7.19
C LEU A 392 45.82 -22.61 7.99
N GLU A 393 45.17 -23.21 8.98
CA GLU A 393 45.70 -24.38 9.73
C GLU A 393 45.89 -25.57 8.80
N GLU A 394 44.96 -25.85 7.90
CA GLU A 394 45.12 -26.92 6.89
C GLU A 394 46.26 -26.63 5.92
N LEU A 395 46.40 -25.37 5.48
CA LEU A 395 47.50 -24.98 4.58
C LEU A 395 48.87 -25.10 5.24
N LEU A 396 48.98 -24.73 6.51
CA LEU A 396 50.23 -24.56 7.23
C LEU A 396 50.66 -25.79 8.07
N GLY A 397 49.79 -26.74 8.26
CA GLY A 397 49.88 -27.95 9.07
C GLY A 397 51.28 -28.33 9.61
N SER A 398 52.20 -28.68 8.71
CA SER A 398 53.57 -29.05 9.05
C SER A 398 54.51 -27.91 9.43
N ASP A 399 54.10 -26.64 9.10
CA ASP A 399 54.94 -25.46 9.27
C ASP A 399 54.62 -24.72 10.58
N LEU A 400 53.60 -25.19 11.35
CA LEU A 400 53.27 -24.70 12.69
C LEU A 400 54.33 -25.17 13.68
N ARG A 401 54.91 -24.24 14.42
CA ARG A 401 55.74 -24.60 15.59
C ARG A 401 54.82 -25.11 16.70
N LYS A 402 54.96 -26.40 17.04
CA LYS A 402 54.34 -26.95 18.27
C LYS A 402 54.86 -26.15 19.44
N GLN A 403 53.96 -25.56 20.27
CA GLN A 403 54.35 -25.09 21.59
C GLN A 403 54.93 -26.27 22.35
N SER A 404 56.23 -26.28 22.56
CA SER A 404 56.84 -27.19 23.52
C SER A 404 56.24 -26.87 24.87
N ASN A 405 55.50 -27.82 25.47
CA ASN A 405 55.16 -27.81 26.90
C ASN A 405 56.48 -27.86 27.68
N GLU A 406 57.02 -26.69 28.00
CA GLU A 406 58.00 -26.53 29.05
C GLU A 406 57.28 -25.90 30.24
N GLU A 407 56.42 -26.69 30.90
CA GLU A 407 56.09 -26.62 32.29
C GLU A 407 56.02 -28.05 32.83
N GLU A 408 57.20 -28.62 33.07
CA GLU A 408 57.35 -29.70 34.05
C GLU A 408 58.69 -29.58 34.74
N SER A 409 58.58 -29.16 36.02
CA SER A 409 59.33 -29.76 37.13
C SER A 409 60.64 -29.10 37.57
N PRO A 410 60.93 -29.27 38.82
CA PRO A 410 60.11 -29.55 40.04
C PRO A 410 60.14 -28.48 41.06
#